data_2063ae12503b181ab4a550ba4a4fdd0b
#
_entry.id   2063ae12503b181ab4a550ba4a4fdd0b
#
_cell.length_a   1.000
_cell.length_b   1.000
_cell.length_c   1.000
_cell.angle_alpha   90.00
_cell.angle_beta   90.00
_cell.angle_gamma   90.00
#
_symmetry.space_group_name_H-M   'P 1'
#
loop_
_entity.id
_entity.type
_entity.pdbx_description
1 polymer ?
#
loop_
_entity_poly.entity_id
_entity_poly.type
_entity_poly.pdbx_seq_one_letter_code
_entity_poly.pdbx_strand_id
1 'polypeptide(L)'
;MDILREVWHRALTTQPAPSGRVVALTAVVAVLLVLTPGAWSFTRHIVTIAHESAHGFAAFLSGRKLHGIRLHSDTSGLTVSAGKTTGLGMILTAAAGYVGPGLLGLAAAALLTHHRAVGLLWALLILLALLLIQVRNWFGLWSILISAAVVFGVSWWLTPQAQSGFAYVLTWFLLLAAPRPVLELQAHRRSSGTRTSDADQLARLTFLPAIVWVGFFLVVTVGALVVGASWMVGAAA
;
A
#
# COMPACT_ATOMS: atom_id res chain seq x y z
N MET A 1 -9.58 11.11 -29.20
CA MET A 1 -8.16 10.68 -29.12
C MET A 1 -7.28 11.63 -28.31
N ASP A 2 -7.68 12.89 -28.18
CA ASP A 2 -6.88 13.92 -27.53
C ASP A 2 -6.75 13.77 -26.00
N ILE A 3 -7.83 13.35 -25.31
CA ILE A 3 -7.80 13.15 -23.85
C ILE A 3 -6.78 12.07 -23.42
N LEU A 4 -6.76 10.92 -24.12
CA LEU A 4 -5.81 9.85 -23.80
C LEU A 4 -4.36 10.28 -24.05
N ARG A 5 -4.10 11.05 -25.11
CA ARG A 5 -2.78 11.65 -25.36
C ARG A 5 -2.38 12.64 -24.28
N GLU A 6 -3.31 13.48 -23.85
CA GLU A 6 -3.07 14.45 -22.79
C GLU A 6 -2.77 13.75 -21.45
N VAL A 7 -3.57 12.76 -21.06
CA VAL A 7 -3.32 11.95 -19.85
C VAL A 7 -1.94 11.28 -19.93
N TRP A 8 -1.64 10.65 -21.05
CA TRP A 8 -0.35 10.00 -21.29
C TRP A 8 0.82 10.99 -21.18
N HIS A 9 0.69 12.14 -21.83
CA HIS A 9 1.69 13.20 -21.76
C HIS A 9 1.89 13.69 -20.32
N ARG A 10 0.80 13.99 -19.59
CA ARG A 10 0.87 14.43 -18.18
C ARG A 10 1.49 13.36 -17.27
N ALA A 11 1.15 12.09 -17.46
CA ALA A 11 1.68 10.99 -16.65
C ALA A 11 3.20 10.77 -16.87
N LEU A 12 3.70 11.06 -18.07
CA LEU A 12 5.10 10.88 -18.43
C LEU A 12 5.95 12.14 -18.24
N THR A 13 5.35 13.32 -18.07
CA THR A 13 6.12 14.54 -17.79
C THR A 13 6.64 14.58 -16.36
N THR A 14 7.80 15.15 -16.19
CA THR A 14 8.38 15.42 -14.87
C THR A 14 7.81 16.72 -14.30
N GLN A 15 7.60 16.76 -12.99
CA GLN A 15 7.17 17.95 -12.27
C GLN A 15 8.35 18.59 -11.56
N PRO A 16 8.32 19.93 -11.29
CA PRO A 16 9.34 20.57 -10.47
C PRO A 16 9.49 19.86 -9.11
N ALA A 17 10.73 19.73 -8.65
CA ALA A 17 10.98 19.21 -7.30
C ALA A 17 10.25 20.05 -6.26
N PRO A 18 9.53 19.44 -5.32
CA PRO A 18 8.96 20.19 -4.20
C PRO A 18 10.08 20.70 -3.30
N SER A 19 9.86 21.87 -2.66
CA SER A 19 10.81 22.36 -1.66
C SER A 19 10.88 21.42 -0.46
N GLY A 20 12.01 21.39 0.25
CA GLY A 20 12.17 20.61 1.47
C GLY A 20 11.10 20.91 2.54
N ARG A 21 10.56 22.14 2.56
CA ARG A 21 9.41 22.48 3.43
C ARG A 21 8.15 21.70 3.06
N VAL A 22 7.84 21.56 1.78
CA VAL A 22 6.67 20.79 1.32
C VAL A 22 6.86 19.31 1.67
N VAL A 23 8.05 18.73 1.46
CA VAL A 23 8.35 17.34 1.83
C VAL A 23 8.19 17.13 3.33
N ALA A 24 8.69 18.06 4.18
CA ALA A 24 8.53 17.97 5.62
C ALA A 24 7.07 18.12 6.07
N LEU A 25 6.32 19.07 5.52
CA LEU A 25 4.90 19.26 5.86
C LEU A 25 4.06 18.04 5.47
N THR A 26 4.30 17.44 4.30
CA THR A 26 3.61 16.23 3.87
C THR A 26 3.93 15.03 4.77
N ALA A 27 5.16 14.92 5.28
CA ALA A 27 5.53 13.92 6.27
C ALA A 27 4.78 14.14 7.60
N VAL A 28 4.70 15.39 8.09
CA VAL A 28 3.95 15.72 9.31
C VAL A 28 2.47 15.34 9.15
N VAL A 29 1.84 15.68 8.03
CA VAL A 29 0.45 15.27 7.75
C VAL A 29 0.31 13.75 7.81
N ALA A 30 1.20 13.01 7.17
CA ALA A 30 1.17 11.55 7.19
C ALA A 30 1.37 10.97 8.61
N VAL A 31 2.29 11.54 9.40
CA VAL A 31 2.47 11.18 10.81
C VAL A 31 1.18 11.38 11.60
N LEU A 32 0.51 12.52 11.44
CA LEU A 32 -0.78 12.78 12.10
C LEU A 32 -1.85 11.78 11.69
N LEU A 33 -1.95 11.43 10.41
CA LEU A 33 -2.88 10.41 9.93
C LEU A 33 -2.61 9.02 10.52
N VAL A 34 -1.35 8.67 10.75
CA VAL A 34 -0.96 7.37 11.31
C VAL A 34 -1.08 7.36 12.84
N LEU A 35 -0.72 8.44 13.54
CA LEU A 35 -0.64 8.42 15.01
C LEU A 35 -1.94 8.85 15.71
N THR A 36 -2.79 9.65 15.06
CA THR A 36 -4.06 10.10 15.67
C THR A 36 -5.10 8.97 15.59
N PRO A 37 -5.64 8.47 16.71
CA PRO A 37 -6.52 7.29 16.71
C PRO A 37 -7.74 7.43 15.80
N GLY A 38 -8.42 8.59 15.81
CA GLY A 38 -9.58 8.84 14.95
C GLY A 38 -9.24 8.87 13.45
N ALA A 39 -8.11 9.48 13.08
CA ALA A 39 -7.63 9.48 11.71
C ALA A 39 -7.20 8.08 11.26
N TRP A 40 -6.47 7.36 12.13
CA TRP A 40 -6.02 6.01 11.85
C TRP A 40 -7.17 5.03 11.63
N SER A 41 -8.22 5.06 12.44
CA SER A 41 -9.37 4.17 12.27
C SER A 41 -10.00 4.27 10.87
N PHE A 42 -9.92 5.44 10.26
CA PHE A 42 -10.40 5.70 8.90
C PHE A 42 -9.34 5.38 7.84
N THR A 43 -8.11 5.89 8.00
CA THR A 43 -7.06 5.78 6.98
C THR A 43 -6.44 4.39 6.88
N ARG A 44 -6.55 3.56 7.93
CA ARG A 44 -6.05 2.17 7.88
C ARG A 44 -6.71 1.31 6.80
N HIS A 45 -7.89 1.67 6.30
CA HIS A 45 -8.50 1.01 5.14
C HIS A 45 -7.62 1.07 3.88
N ILE A 46 -6.85 2.15 3.70
CA ILE A 46 -5.88 2.27 2.60
C ILE A 46 -4.79 1.19 2.75
N VAL A 47 -4.32 0.97 3.97
CA VAL A 47 -3.32 -0.07 4.27
C VAL A 47 -3.91 -1.47 4.04
N THR A 48 -5.17 -1.69 4.44
CA THR A 48 -5.87 -2.97 4.17
C THR A 48 -6.03 -3.21 2.67
N ILE A 49 -6.42 -2.20 1.89
CA ILE A 49 -6.47 -2.31 0.43
C ILE A 49 -5.10 -2.72 -0.14
N ALA A 50 -4.02 -2.06 0.27
CA ALA A 50 -2.67 -2.38 -0.18
C ALA A 50 -2.23 -3.79 0.25
N HIS A 51 -2.58 -4.22 1.47
CA HIS A 51 -2.29 -5.55 2.02
C HIS A 51 -2.97 -6.66 1.20
N GLU A 52 -4.30 -6.56 1.02
CA GLU A 52 -5.05 -7.57 0.26
C GLU A 52 -4.64 -7.59 -1.23
N SER A 53 -4.35 -6.41 -1.78
CA SER A 53 -3.83 -6.30 -3.15
C SER A 53 -2.49 -7.01 -3.32
N ALA A 54 -1.61 -6.90 -2.34
CA ALA A 54 -0.31 -7.56 -2.36
C ALA A 54 -0.44 -9.09 -2.31
N HIS A 55 -1.35 -9.63 -1.48
CA HIS A 55 -1.70 -11.05 -1.53
C HIS A 55 -2.19 -11.47 -2.91
N GLY A 56 -3.12 -10.71 -3.49
CA GLY A 56 -3.68 -10.98 -4.82
C GLY A 56 -2.63 -10.94 -5.91
N PHE A 57 -1.76 -9.93 -5.89
CA PHE A 57 -0.67 -9.77 -6.85
C PHE A 57 0.36 -10.90 -6.75
N ALA A 58 0.79 -11.24 -5.54
CA ALA A 58 1.72 -12.35 -5.31
C ALA A 58 1.11 -13.71 -5.71
N ALA A 59 -0.18 -13.92 -5.44
CA ALA A 59 -0.89 -15.10 -5.89
C ALA A 59 -0.90 -15.20 -7.43
N PHE A 60 -1.22 -14.10 -8.12
CA PHE A 60 -1.20 -14.04 -9.58
C PHE A 60 0.19 -14.33 -10.14
N LEU A 61 1.24 -13.68 -9.65
CA LEU A 61 2.63 -13.92 -10.08
C LEU A 61 3.11 -15.34 -9.79
N SER A 62 2.56 -15.97 -8.77
CA SER A 62 2.86 -17.37 -8.41
C SER A 62 2.03 -18.39 -9.22
N GLY A 63 1.29 -17.96 -10.24
CA GLY A 63 0.45 -18.82 -11.07
C GLY A 63 -0.79 -19.37 -10.33
N ARG A 64 -1.19 -18.78 -9.19
CA ARG A 64 -2.40 -19.15 -8.45
C ARG A 64 -3.61 -18.46 -9.07
N LYS A 65 -4.75 -19.11 -9.08
CA LYS A 65 -6.00 -18.54 -9.58
C LYS A 65 -6.62 -17.65 -8.50
N LEU A 66 -6.66 -16.34 -8.75
CA LEU A 66 -7.31 -15.39 -7.85
C LEU A 66 -8.85 -15.48 -8.03
N HIS A 67 -9.58 -15.71 -6.93
CA HIS A 67 -11.05 -15.78 -6.91
C HIS A 67 -11.68 -14.45 -6.49
N GLY A 68 -10.94 -13.60 -5.80
CA GLY A 68 -11.37 -12.25 -5.45
C GLY A 68 -10.87 -11.78 -4.10
N ILE A 69 -11.19 -10.51 -3.85
CA ILE A 69 -10.81 -9.78 -2.64
C ILE A 69 -12.08 -9.29 -1.96
N ARG A 70 -12.16 -9.40 -0.64
CA ARG A 70 -13.23 -8.83 0.19
C ARG A 70 -12.62 -7.92 1.23
N LEU A 71 -13.20 -6.74 1.42
CA LEU A 71 -12.80 -5.77 2.44
C LEU A 71 -13.97 -5.58 3.40
N HIS A 72 -13.70 -5.40 4.70
CA HIS A 72 -14.74 -5.26 5.72
C HIS A 72 -14.60 -3.92 6.45
N SER A 73 -15.69 -3.47 7.04
CA SER A 73 -15.76 -2.19 7.76
C SER A 73 -14.94 -2.15 9.05
N ASP A 74 -14.64 -3.31 9.63
CA ASP A 74 -13.74 -3.47 10.77
C ASP A 74 -12.26 -3.42 10.38
N THR A 75 -11.97 -3.05 9.14
CA THR A 75 -10.61 -2.97 8.55
C THR A 75 -9.94 -4.33 8.32
N SER A 76 -10.67 -5.43 8.49
CA SER A 76 -10.20 -6.75 8.03
C SER A 76 -10.37 -6.91 6.52
N GLY A 77 -9.59 -7.81 5.93
CA GLY A 77 -9.70 -8.17 4.53
C GLY A 77 -9.51 -9.66 4.33
N LEU A 78 -9.88 -10.14 3.15
CA LEU A 78 -9.71 -11.53 2.75
C LEU A 78 -9.45 -11.64 1.26
N THR A 79 -8.27 -12.12 0.91
CA THR A 79 -7.91 -12.50 -0.46
C THR A 79 -8.04 -14.00 -0.66
N VAL A 80 -8.89 -14.41 -1.58
CA VAL A 80 -9.14 -15.83 -1.88
C VAL A 80 -8.44 -16.22 -3.17
N SER A 81 -7.52 -17.18 -3.08
CA SER A 81 -6.85 -17.77 -4.26
C SER A 81 -6.81 -19.28 -4.18
N ALA A 82 -6.90 -19.94 -5.35
CA ALA A 82 -6.78 -21.39 -5.49
C ALA A 82 -5.44 -21.75 -6.14
N GLY A 83 -4.89 -22.90 -5.74
CA GLY A 83 -3.61 -23.43 -6.21
C GLY A 83 -3.01 -24.37 -5.18
N LYS A 84 -1.74 -24.73 -5.35
CA LYS A 84 -1.02 -25.55 -4.37
C LYS A 84 -1.04 -24.85 -3.00
N THR A 85 -1.44 -25.59 -1.96
CA THR A 85 -1.55 -25.07 -0.59
C THR A 85 -0.20 -24.96 0.13
N THR A 86 0.88 -25.44 -0.48
CA THR A 86 2.25 -25.44 0.04
C THR A 86 3.23 -25.00 -1.04
N GLY A 87 4.49 -24.81 -0.67
CA GLY A 87 5.58 -24.42 -1.57
C GLY A 87 5.75 -22.92 -1.70
N LEU A 88 6.76 -22.52 -2.49
CA LEU A 88 7.22 -21.13 -2.59
C LEU A 88 6.12 -20.14 -2.97
N GLY A 89 5.24 -20.49 -3.92
CA GLY A 89 4.15 -19.62 -4.35
C GLY A 89 3.17 -19.30 -3.22
N MET A 90 2.86 -20.26 -2.32
CA MET A 90 2.00 -20.02 -1.16
C MET A 90 2.73 -19.18 -0.10
N ILE A 91 4.02 -19.43 0.11
CA ILE A 91 4.87 -18.65 1.03
C ILE A 91 4.93 -17.19 0.57
N LEU A 92 5.21 -16.95 -0.72
CA LEU A 92 5.24 -15.59 -1.27
C LEU A 92 3.88 -14.91 -1.16
N THR A 93 2.79 -15.63 -1.44
CA THR A 93 1.42 -15.11 -1.30
C THR A 93 1.15 -14.68 0.15
N ALA A 94 1.44 -15.55 1.12
CA ALA A 94 1.19 -15.26 2.53
C ALA A 94 2.11 -14.16 3.09
N ALA A 95 3.35 -14.07 2.61
CA ALA A 95 4.29 -13.02 3.05
C ALA A 95 3.94 -11.63 2.48
N ALA A 96 3.31 -11.58 1.30
CA ALA A 96 3.10 -10.35 0.55
C ALA A 96 2.23 -9.32 1.28
N GLY A 97 1.22 -9.74 2.05
CA GLY A 97 0.28 -8.83 2.69
C GLY A 97 0.97 -7.79 3.57
N TYR A 98 1.76 -8.23 4.54
CA TYR A 98 2.41 -7.31 5.48
C TYR A 98 3.56 -6.51 4.87
N VAL A 99 4.26 -7.03 3.88
CA VAL A 99 5.35 -6.28 3.23
C VAL A 99 4.84 -5.36 2.10
N GLY A 100 3.67 -5.67 1.53
CA GLY A 100 3.10 -5.00 0.36
C GLY A 100 2.94 -3.49 0.51
N PRO A 101 2.30 -2.99 1.56
CA PRO A 101 2.14 -1.55 1.76
C PRO A 101 3.48 -0.80 1.81
N GLY A 102 4.49 -1.35 2.49
CA GLY A 102 5.84 -0.78 2.56
C GLY A 102 6.54 -0.77 1.20
N LEU A 103 6.45 -1.87 0.45
CA LEU A 103 7.03 -1.98 -0.89
C LEU A 103 6.33 -1.07 -1.89
N LEU A 104 4.99 -0.92 -1.79
CA LEU A 104 4.24 0.03 -2.61
C LEU A 104 4.67 1.47 -2.29
N GLY A 105 4.83 1.81 -1.01
CA GLY A 105 5.36 3.10 -0.57
C GLY A 105 6.78 3.35 -1.08
N LEU A 106 7.64 2.34 -1.07
CA LEU A 106 9.01 2.43 -1.59
C LEU A 106 9.02 2.64 -3.11
N ALA A 107 8.19 1.91 -3.87
CA ALA A 107 8.04 2.10 -5.31
C ALA A 107 7.49 3.51 -5.63
N ALA A 108 6.54 4.00 -4.83
CA ALA A 108 6.05 5.36 -4.94
C ALA A 108 7.16 6.39 -4.67
N ALA A 109 7.97 6.20 -3.62
CA ALA A 109 9.12 7.06 -3.33
C ALA A 109 10.12 7.08 -4.50
N ALA A 110 10.40 5.94 -5.13
CA ALA A 110 11.25 5.86 -6.31
C ALA A 110 10.70 6.71 -7.48
N LEU A 111 9.39 6.68 -7.73
CA LEU A 111 8.77 7.54 -8.75
C LEU A 111 8.88 9.03 -8.40
N LEU A 112 8.77 9.39 -7.11
CA LEU A 112 8.91 10.77 -6.66
C LEU A 112 10.34 11.29 -6.79
N THR A 113 11.37 10.47 -6.58
CA THR A 113 12.77 10.87 -6.84
C THR A 113 13.03 11.17 -8.30
N HIS A 114 12.28 10.57 -9.21
CA HIS A 114 12.32 10.87 -10.64
C HIS A 114 11.32 11.98 -11.03
N HIS A 115 10.79 12.73 -10.07
CA HIS A 115 9.85 13.83 -10.30
C HIS A 115 8.58 13.41 -11.07
N ARG A 116 8.09 12.18 -10.87
CA ARG A 116 6.94 11.60 -11.57
C ARG A 116 5.70 11.48 -10.65
N ALA A 117 5.41 12.54 -9.90
CA ALA A 117 4.27 12.55 -8.97
C ALA A 117 2.93 12.31 -9.70
N VAL A 118 2.71 12.98 -10.83
CA VAL A 118 1.48 12.78 -11.63
C VAL A 118 1.42 11.36 -12.19
N GLY A 119 2.55 10.83 -12.68
CA GLY A 119 2.64 9.43 -13.12
C GLY A 119 2.31 8.43 -12.03
N LEU A 120 2.74 8.68 -10.79
CA LEU A 120 2.38 7.87 -9.63
C LEU A 120 0.87 7.85 -9.41
N LEU A 121 0.18 9.00 -9.45
CA LEU A 121 -1.27 9.07 -9.25
C LEU A 121 -2.03 8.29 -10.33
N TRP A 122 -1.62 8.41 -11.59
CA TRP A 122 -2.21 7.62 -12.68
C TRP A 122 -1.93 6.12 -12.54
N ALA A 123 -0.72 5.73 -12.12
CA ALA A 123 -0.40 4.34 -11.83
C ALA A 123 -1.30 3.78 -10.71
N LEU A 124 -1.54 4.55 -9.64
CA LEU A 124 -2.46 4.18 -8.57
C LEU A 124 -3.90 4.03 -9.06
N LEU A 125 -4.37 4.91 -9.96
CA LEU A 125 -5.69 4.76 -10.57
C LEU A 125 -5.81 3.46 -11.37
N ILE A 126 -4.78 3.09 -12.13
CA ILE A 126 -4.75 1.81 -12.86
C ILE A 126 -4.80 0.64 -11.86
N LEU A 127 -4.03 0.68 -10.78
CA LEU A 127 -4.07 -0.36 -9.74
C LEU A 127 -5.45 -0.47 -9.09
N LEU A 128 -6.08 0.66 -8.75
CA LEU A 128 -7.44 0.68 -8.19
C LEU A 128 -8.48 0.14 -9.19
N ALA A 129 -8.35 0.46 -10.48
CA ALA A 129 -9.22 -0.08 -11.52
C ALA A 129 -9.07 -1.61 -11.66
N LEU A 130 -7.84 -2.13 -11.61
CA LEU A 130 -7.60 -3.58 -11.59
C LEU A 130 -8.19 -4.24 -10.35
N LEU A 131 -8.16 -3.57 -9.19
CA LEU A 131 -8.78 -4.07 -7.96
C LEU A 131 -10.30 -4.12 -8.04
N LEU A 132 -10.95 -3.18 -8.74
CA LEU A 132 -12.40 -3.22 -8.96
C LEU A 132 -12.85 -4.51 -9.67
N ILE A 133 -12.00 -5.09 -10.54
CA ILE A 133 -12.27 -6.35 -11.20
C ILE A 133 -12.25 -7.52 -10.21
N GLN A 134 -11.47 -7.41 -9.14
CA GLN A 134 -11.22 -8.49 -8.17
C GLN A 134 -12.09 -8.40 -6.92
N VAL A 135 -12.67 -7.24 -6.60
CA VAL A 135 -13.48 -7.06 -5.40
C VAL A 135 -14.81 -7.84 -5.50
N ARG A 136 -15.23 -8.47 -4.38
CA ARG A 136 -16.38 -9.39 -4.36
C ARG A 136 -17.41 -9.05 -3.26
N ASN A 137 -17.38 -7.83 -2.69
CA ASN A 137 -18.39 -7.39 -1.73
C ASN A 137 -18.63 -5.88 -1.81
N TRP A 138 -19.81 -5.44 -1.35
CA TRP A 138 -20.26 -4.05 -1.43
C TRP A 138 -19.35 -3.06 -0.70
N PHE A 139 -18.92 -3.40 0.51
CA PHE A 139 -18.01 -2.52 1.26
C PHE A 139 -16.68 -2.31 0.53
N GLY A 140 -16.09 -3.38 0.00
CA GLY A 140 -14.87 -3.31 -0.79
C GLY A 140 -15.05 -2.49 -2.07
N LEU A 141 -16.19 -2.67 -2.78
CA LEU A 141 -16.51 -1.89 -3.96
C LEU A 141 -16.53 -0.39 -3.66
N TRP A 142 -17.28 0.03 -2.63
CA TRP A 142 -17.35 1.43 -2.25
C TRP A 142 -16.02 1.98 -1.74
N SER A 143 -15.26 1.21 -0.96
CA SER A 143 -13.93 1.61 -0.48
C SER A 143 -12.98 1.90 -1.64
N ILE A 144 -12.94 1.05 -2.66
CA ILE A 144 -12.09 1.25 -3.84
C ILE A 144 -12.60 2.39 -4.71
N LEU A 145 -13.93 2.51 -4.91
CA LEU A 145 -14.52 3.60 -5.69
C LEU A 145 -14.25 4.97 -5.06
N ILE A 146 -14.40 5.09 -3.73
CA ILE A 146 -14.11 6.35 -3.01
C ILE A 146 -12.61 6.67 -3.12
N SER A 147 -11.73 5.69 -2.94
CA SER A 147 -10.29 5.87 -3.10
C SER A 147 -9.93 6.31 -4.52
N ALA A 148 -10.52 5.67 -5.53
CA ALA A 148 -10.31 6.02 -6.93
C ALA A 148 -10.86 7.41 -7.25
N ALA A 149 -12.04 7.79 -6.72
CA ALA A 149 -12.63 9.10 -6.91
C ALA A 149 -11.76 10.21 -6.31
N VAL A 150 -11.19 10.01 -5.13
CA VAL A 150 -10.26 10.96 -4.50
C VAL A 150 -8.99 11.12 -5.35
N VAL A 151 -8.34 10.02 -5.72
CA VAL A 151 -7.12 10.08 -6.53
C VAL A 151 -7.40 10.68 -7.90
N PHE A 152 -8.51 10.32 -8.54
CA PHE A 152 -8.93 10.90 -9.83
C PHE A 152 -9.22 12.39 -9.70
N GLY A 153 -9.97 12.80 -8.68
CA GLY A 153 -10.29 14.20 -8.42
C GLY A 153 -9.03 15.05 -8.27
N VAL A 154 -8.06 14.57 -7.49
CA VAL A 154 -6.76 15.23 -7.36
C VAL A 154 -6.04 15.29 -8.71
N SER A 155 -5.98 14.17 -9.44
CA SER A 155 -5.23 14.07 -10.70
C SER A 155 -5.82 14.90 -11.84
N TRP A 156 -7.13 15.19 -11.79
CA TRP A 156 -7.83 15.86 -12.88
C TRP A 156 -8.04 17.36 -12.65
N TRP A 157 -8.42 17.74 -11.43
CA TRP A 157 -8.85 19.13 -11.15
C TRP A 157 -7.81 19.97 -10.42
N LEU A 158 -6.81 19.37 -9.77
CA LEU A 158 -5.83 20.14 -9.01
C LEU A 158 -4.61 20.53 -9.86
N THR A 159 -3.90 21.55 -9.39
CA THR A 159 -2.64 21.99 -10.00
C THR A 159 -1.54 20.94 -9.84
N PRO A 160 -0.52 20.89 -10.73
CA PRO A 160 0.59 19.94 -10.61
C PRO A 160 1.30 19.99 -9.26
N GLN A 161 1.38 21.16 -8.61
CA GLN A 161 1.95 21.34 -7.28
C GLN A 161 1.11 20.64 -6.20
N ALA A 162 -0.22 20.79 -6.27
CA ALA A 162 -1.13 20.13 -5.33
C ALA A 162 -1.16 18.61 -5.55
N GLN A 163 -1.10 18.15 -6.80
CA GLN A 163 -0.97 16.73 -7.15
C GLN A 163 0.32 16.16 -6.57
N SER A 164 1.44 16.86 -6.71
CA SER A 164 2.73 16.47 -6.13
C SER A 164 2.62 16.39 -4.61
N GLY A 165 2.09 17.42 -3.94
CA GLY A 165 1.88 17.42 -2.49
C GLY A 165 1.05 16.22 -2.02
N PHE A 166 -0.05 15.91 -2.70
CA PHE A 166 -0.88 14.74 -2.39
C PHE A 166 -0.12 13.42 -2.58
N ALA A 167 0.63 13.29 -3.67
CA ALA A 167 1.45 12.11 -3.94
C ALA A 167 2.51 11.89 -2.84
N TYR A 168 3.15 12.97 -2.35
CA TYR A 168 4.07 12.92 -1.20
C TYR A 168 3.37 12.51 0.09
N VAL A 169 2.20 13.08 0.41
CA VAL A 169 1.41 12.66 1.60
C VAL A 169 1.10 11.18 1.54
N LEU A 170 0.61 10.68 0.40
CA LEU A 170 0.23 9.29 0.22
C LEU A 170 1.44 8.35 0.33
N THR A 171 2.58 8.73 -0.23
CA THR A 171 3.82 7.96 -0.16
C THR A 171 4.35 7.90 1.28
N TRP A 172 4.43 9.05 1.97
CA TRP A 172 4.77 9.10 3.40
C TRP A 172 3.81 8.26 4.24
N PHE A 173 2.51 8.38 3.95
CA PHE A 173 1.50 7.60 4.68
C PHE A 173 1.74 6.09 4.51
N LEU A 174 1.93 5.58 3.30
CA LEU A 174 2.17 4.15 3.07
C LEU A 174 3.43 3.66 3.79
N LEU A 175 4.51 4.43 3.73
CA LEU A 175 5.78 4.08 4.40
C LEU A 175 5.67 4.09 5.92
N LEU A 176 5.05 5.13 6.51
CA LEU A 176 4.89 5.28 7.96
C LEU A 176 3.85 4.32 8.53
N ALA A 177 2.80 4.04 7.76
CA ALA A 177 1.71 3.16 8.18
C ALA A 177 2.08 1.67 8.10
N ALA A 178 2.97 1.25 7.18
CA ALA A 178 3.27 -0.16 6.94
C ALA A 178 3.78 -0.94 8.16
N PRO A 179 4.64 -0.41 9.05
CA PRO A 179 5.07 -1.12 10.26
C PRO A 179 3.95 -1.30 11.31
N ARG A 180 2.97 -0.40 11.36
CA ARG A 180 1.96 -0.38 12.42
C ARG A 180 1.08 -1.64 12.49
N PRO A 181 0.49 -2.16 11.38
CA PRO A 181 -0.24 -3.43 11.42
C PRO A 181 0.61 -4.62 11.84
N VAL A 182 1.92 -4.60 11.60
CA VAL A 182 2.84 -5.66 12.05
C VAL A 182 2.98 -5.63 13.58
N LEU A 183 3.05 -4.43 14.18
CA LEU A 183 3.07 -4.26 15.63
C LEU A 183 1.71 -4.64 16.25
N GLU A 184 0.60 -4.23 15.63
CA GLU A 184 -0.77 -4.59 16.03
C GLU A 184 -0.98 -6.11 15.96
N LEU A 185 -0.48 -6.77 14.89
CA LEU A 185 -0.48 -8.23 14.75
C LEU A 185 0.20 -8.89 15.96
N GLN A 186 1.41 -8.45 16.31
CA GLN A 186 2.15 -9.05 17.42
C GLN A 186 1.47 -8.80 18.78
N ALA A 187 0.90 -7.63 18.98
CA ALA A 187 0.13 -7.31 20.18
C ALA A 187 -1.11 -8.22 20.28
N HIS A 188 -1.87 -8.38 19.19
CA HIS A 188 -3.05 -9.24 19.13
C HIS A 188 -2.69 -10.71 19.37
N ARG A 189 -1.61 -11.22 18.79
CA ARG A 189 -1.14 -12.60 19.00
C ARG A 189 -0.76 -12.89 20.46
N ARG A 190 -0.27 -11.86 21.18
CA ARG A 190 0.06 -11.98 22.62
C ARG A 190 -1.18 -11.99 23.49
N SER A 191 -2.20 -11.22 23.15
CA SER A 191 -3.40 -11.04 23.97
C SER A 191 -4.48 -12.09 23.73
N SER A 192 -4.75 -12.46 22.46
CA SER A 192 -5.88 -13.34 22.10
C SER A 192 -5.52 -14.82 22.02
N GLY A 193 -4.23 -15.15 21.89
CA GLY A 193 -3.78 -16.53 21.67
C GLY A 193 -4.21 -17.13 20.32
N THR A 194 -4.94 -16.40 19.47
CA THR A 194 -5.37 -16.86 18.15
C THR A 194 -4.17 -16.99 17.21
N ARG A 195 -4.14 -18.07 16.40
CA ARG A 195 -3.03 -18.41 15.49
C ARG A 195 -3.52 -18.56 14.05
N THR A 196 -4.20 -17.50 13.56
CA THR A 196 -4.82 -17.49 12.22
C THR A 196 -4.23 -16.43 11.28
N SER A 197 -3.19 -15.70 11.73
CA SER A 197 -2.55 -14.66 10.93
C SER A 197 -1.66 -15.22 9.82
N ASP A 198 -1.25 -14.35 8.87
CA ASP A 198 -0.27 -14.70 7.83
C ASP A 198 1.06 -15.19 8.40
N ALA A 199 1.53 -14.60 9.51
CA ALA A 199 2.72 -15.07 10.21
C ALA A 199 2.54 -16.49 10.74
N ASP A 200 1.35 -16.85 11.21
CA ASP A 200 1.05 -18.22 11.66
C ASP A 200 0.90 -19.19 10.49
N GLN A 201 0.36 -18.73 9.36
CA GLN A 201 0.30 -19.51 8.14
C GLN A 201 1.71 -19.80 7.60
N LEU A 202 2.57 -18.77 7.58
CA LEU A 202 3.98 -18.92 7.18
C LEU A 202 4.74 -19.87 8.12
N ALA A 203 4.48 -19.80 9.42
CA ALA A 203 5.07 -20.71 10.38
C ALA A 203 4.71 -22.17 10.06
N ARG A 204 3.46 -22.45 9.68
CA ARG A 204 3.04 -23.80 9.27
C ARG A 204 3.66 -24.23 7.94
N LEU A 205 3.91 -23.29 7.03
CA LEU A 205 4.48 -23.57 5.70
C LEU A 205 6.00 -23.77 5.70
N THR A 206 6.71 -23.16 6.65
CA THR A 206 8.18 -23.06 6.62
C THR A 206 8.87 -23.67 7.82
N PHE A 207 8.12 -24.17 8.80
CA PHE A 207 8.62 -24.67 10.10
C PHE A 207 9.37 -23.62 10.94
N LEU A 208 9.43 -22.35 10.49
CA LEU A 208 9.99 -21.25 11.27
C LEU A 208 8.93 -20.71 12.23
N PRO A 209 9.28 -20.35 13.47
CA PRO A 209 8.33 -19.72 14.39
C PRO A 209 7.73 -18.44 13.80
N ALA A 210 6.43 -18.20 14.04
CA ALA A 210 5.74 -17.02 13.51
C ALA A 210 6.38 -15.68 13.93
N ILE A 211 7.09 -15.64 15.08
CA ILE A 211 7.81 -14.44 15.52
C ILE A 211 8.97 -14.08 14.57
N VAL A 212 9.57 -15.05 13.90
CA VAL A 212 10.62 -14.81 12.87
C VAL A 212 9.99 -14.08 11.69
N TRP A 213 8.78 -14.47 11.27
CA TRP A 213 8.05 -13.79 10.19
C TRP A 213 7.61 -12.39 10.58
N VAL A 214 7.16 -12.19 11.82
CA VAL A 214 6.88 -10.83 12.33
C VAL A 214 8.15 -9.96 12.30
N GLY A 215 9.28 -10.51 12.72
CA GLY A 215 10.58 -9.83 12.61
C GLY A 215 10.95 -9.47 11.17
N PHE A 216 10.77 -10.43 10.25
CA PHE A 216 10.98 -10.20 8.81
C PHE A 216 10.08 -9.07 8.27
N PHE A 217 8.79 -9.06 8.59
CA PHE A 217 7.87 -8.00 8.19
C PHE A 217 8.30 -6.63 8.72
N LEU A 218 8.73 -6.56 9.98
CA LEU A 218 9.24 -5.31 10.55
C LEU A 218 10.50 -4.83 9.85
N VAL A 219 11.46 -5.72 9.60
CA VAL A 219 12.70 -5.36 8.89
C VAL A 219 12.40 -4.82 7.50
N VAL A 220 11.51 -5.47 6.76
CA VAL A 220 11.15 -5.02 5.40
C VAL A 220 10.40 -3.68 5.44
N THR A 221 9.40 -3.53 6.31
CA THR A 221 8.57 -2.30 6.36
C THR A 221 9.34 -1.11 6.92
N VAL A 222 10.15 -1.30 7.95
CA VAL A 222 11.04 -0.25 8.49
C VAL A 222 12.16 0.06 7.51
N GLY A 223 12.74 -0.94 6.87
CA GLY A 223 13.74 -0.75 5.81
C GLY A 223 13.18 0.06 4.63
N ALA A 224 11.97 -0.26 4.18
CA ALA A 224 11.27 0.51 3.14
C ALA A 224 11.04 1.97 3.57
N LEU A 225 10.65 2.20 4.83
CA LEU A 225 10.49 3.54 5.39
C LEU A 225 11.82 4.30 5.39
N VAL A 226 12.90 3.72 5.89
CA VAL A 226 14.21 4.39 5.97
C VAL A 226 14.74 4.72 4.58
N VAL A 227 14.71 3.77 3.66
CA VAL A 227 15.17 3.97 2.28
C VAL A 227 14.29 4.96 1.55
N GLY A 228 12.95 4.81 1.60
CA GLY A 228 12.02 5.72 0.94
C GLY A 228 12.11 7.15 1.49
N ALA A 229 12.27 7.30 2.80
CA ALA A 229 12.47 8.60 3.44
C ALA A 229 13.77 9.27 2.96
N SER A 230 14.88 8.54 2.93
CA SER A 230 16.16 9.06 2.44
C SER A 230 16.08 9.54 0.98
N TRP A 231 15.38 8.80 0.13
CA TRP A 231 15.17 9.17 -1.27
C TRP A 231 14.34 10.44 -1.41
N MET A 232 13.19 10.52 -0.70
CA MET A 232 12.29 11.68 -0.81
C MET A 232 12.91 12.96 -0.24
N VAL A 233 13.69 12.86 0.84
CA VAL A 233 14.41 14.01 1.41
C VAL A 233 15.57 14.44 0.50
N GLY A 234 16.33 13.48 -0.03
CA GLY A 234 17.43 13.77 -0.97
C GLY A 234 16.97 14.38 -2.29
N ALA A 235 15.77 14.04 -2.78
CA ALA A 235 15.22 14.61 -4.00
C ALA A 235 14.70 16.06 -3.85
N ALA A 236 14.59 16.56 -2.61
CA ALA A 236 14.13 17.92 -2.28
C ALA A 236 15.29 18.88 -1.94
N ALA A 237 16.50 18.36 -1.84
CA ALA A 237 17.72 19.14 -1.58
C ALA A 237 18.32 19.67 -2.90
#